data_08c9ddd5ea18498679064093eb900b74
#
_entry.id   08c9ddd5ea18498679064093eb900b74
#
_cell.length_a   1.000
_cell.length_b   1.000
_cell.length_c   1.000
_cell.angle_alpha   90.00
_cell.angle_beta   90.00
_cell.angle_gamma   90.00
#
_symmetry.space_group_name_H-M   'P 1'
#
loop_
_entity.id
_entity.type
_entity.pdbx_description
1 polymer ?
#
loop_
_entity_poly.entity_id
_entity_poly.type
_entity_poly.pdbx_seq_one_letter_code
_entity_poly.pdbx_strand_id
1 'polypeptide(L)'
;MPPELSMKLRSSSRRALTKIDNRATLLRMSGDGEKGETRFQGVGVSPGIARGVVQVMRDELEEIVRDKIDPSQIGAEIARFEAALVQTRMQILEMQQRIAEAIGTKDAGIFDAHLLVVEDRTLIDEVLRKLEIDLVKVEAVFEEVARRYAETLSKIDDPYLRERALDIQDVMRRVVRNLQGKAPKTMPLPGEAHILVAHNLTPSDTAAMDRHRVLGIATDLGSRTSHTAIMARSLGIPAVVGLHDVTEKLESGGMALLDGFTGKVIINPSPETLAYYGEVEVRQFKVSKELAELREQPANTRDGQHVVLSANIELPDDIVSVATNGAEGIGLYRTEFLYLDRDSLPGEDEQHETYRRVAETVRPHPLIIRTFDLGGDKIAGGIDVSDELNPFLGWRAIRFCLEHEEIFKPQLRAILRASTVGNVKIMFPMISGVAEMRRALAILDECKEELRAAGIPFNPNLQTGAMIEIPSAAICSDALAPSVNFFSIGTNDLIQYAIAVDRVNERIAHLYEPTHPAVLRLINMVGEAARKNKIWFGVCGEMAGDIELTPLLLGLGVDELSVSPTLVPRVKSALRSLALNECRQLVQKAMKLETPAEILELCSQLARERYGALLS
;
A
#
# COMPACT_ATOMS: atom_id res chain seq x y z
N MET A 1 -20.69 38.40 -5.36
CA MET A 1 -20.66 36.97 -5.66
C MET A 1 -21.76 36.64 -6.64
N PRO A 2 -21.48 36.27 -7.89
CA PRO A 2 -22.53 35.93 -8.84
C PRO A 2 -22.81 34.40 -8.82
N PRO A 3 -24.06 33.98 -9.08
CA PRO A 3 -24.53 32.60 -8.97
C PRO A 3 -24.51 31.87 -10.32
N GLU A 4 -23.36 31.77 -10.99
CA GLU A 4 -23.29 31.13 -12.32
C GLU A 4 -22.40 29.89 -12.40
N LEU A 5 -21.81 29.43 -11.31
CA LEU A 5 -20.93 28.23 -11.32
C LEU A 5 -21.61 26.90 -10.93
N SER A 6 -22.90 26.94 -10.53
CA SER A 6 -23.60 25.71 -10.09
C SER A 6 -24.35 24.97 -11.19
N MET A 7 -24.36 25.47 -12.43
CA MET A 7 -25.21 24.92 -13.52
C MET A 7 -24.44 24.12 -14.59
N LYS A 8 -23.10 24.13 -14.58
CA LYS A 8 -22.29 23.36 -15.57
C LYS A 8 -21.84 21.97 -15.13
N LEU A 9 -22.06 21.58 -13.88
CA LEU A 9 -21.71 20.24 -13.37
C LEU A 9 -22.88 19.22 -13.40
N ARG A 10 -24.09 19.66 -13.82
CA ARG A 10 -25.25 18.76 -13.94
C ARG A 10 -25.55 18.23 -15.33
N SER A 11 -24.79 18.61 -16.35
CA SER A 11 -25.07 18.20 -17.75
C SER A 11 -24.13 17.14 -18.32
N SER A 12 -23.04 16.75 -17.64
CA SER A 12 -22.12 15.71 -18.12
C SER A 12 -22.45 14.28 -17.66
N SER A 13 -23.29 14.12 -16.62
CA SER A 13 -23.64 12.78 -16.08
C SER A 13 -24.91 12.17 -16.69
N ARG A 14 -25.58 12.83 -17.64
CA ARG A 14 -26.79 12.30 -18.28
C ARG A 14 -26.61 11.77 -19.72
N ARG A 15 -25.39 11.71 -20.26
CA ARG A 15 -25.14 11.23 -21.64
C ARG A 15 -24.39 9.89 -21.73
N ALA A 16 -24.13 9.20 -20.65
CA ALA A 16 -23.47 7.89 -20.65
C ALA A 16 -24.45 6.70 -20.46
N LEU A 17 -25.76 6.92 -20.52
CA LEU A 17 -26.77 5.86 -20.49
C LEU A 17 -27.46 5.78 -21.85
N THR A 18 -26.72 5.50 -22.92
CA THR A 18 -27.31 5.15 -24.21
C THR A 18 -26.89 3.73 -24.57
N LYS A 19 -27.84 2.81 -24.35
CA LYS A 19 -28.04 1.54 -25.06
C LYS A 19 -26.78 0.86 -25.61
N ILE A 20 -26.16 0.00 -24.82
CA ILE A 20 -25.42 -1.12 -25.38
C ILE A 20 -26.48 -2.09 -25.93
N ASP A 21 -26.58 -2.10 -27.24
CA ASP A 21 -27.49 -2.96 -27.99
C ASP A 21 -26.92 -4.39 -27.95
N ASN A 22 -27.43 -5.19 -27.00
CA ASN A 22 -27.00 -6.56 -26.69
C ASN A 22 -27.36 -7.58 -27.79
N ARG A 23 -27.70 -7.13 -29.00
CA ARG A 23 -28.08 -8.03 -30.11
C ARG A 23 -27.08 -8.20 -31.25
N ALA A 24 -26.02 -7.38 -31.30
CA ALA A 24 -25.08 -7.42 -32.44
C ALA A 24 -23.80 -8.25 -32.21
N THR A 25 -23.49 -8.65 -30.97
CA THR A 25 -22.26 -9.42 -30.65
C THR A 25 -22.48 -10.94 -30.59
N LEU A 26 -23.72 -11.41 -30.66
CA LEU A 26 -24.07 -12.83 -30.58
C LEU A 26 -24.10 -13.57 -31.94
N LEU A 27 -23.79 -12.95 -33.04
CA LEU A 27 -24.00 -13.51 -34.39
C LEU A 27 -22.73 -13.72 -35.22
N ARG A 28 -21.54 -13.83 -34.60
CA ARG A 28 -20.30 -14.25 -35.33
C ARG A 28 -19.43 -15.19 -34.51
N MET A 29 -19.96 -16.27 -33.99
CA MET A 29 -19.19 -17.40 -33.46
C MET A 29 -19.81 -18.72 -33.91
N SER A 30 -19.64 -19.01 -35.18
CA SER A 30 -19.78 -20.36 -35.72
C SER A 30 -18.48 -20.70 -36.43
N GLY A 31 -17.61 -21.45 -35.74
CA GLY A 31 -16.37 -21.99 -36.32
C GLY A 31 -15.38 -22.42 -35.23
N ASP A 32 -15.32 -23.73 -35.05
CA ASP A 32 -14.29 -24.55 -34.44
C ASP A 32 -14.29 -24.78 -32.93
N GLY A 33 -14.57 -26.05 -32.60
CA GLY A 33 -14.08 -26.81 -31.44
C GLY A 33 -14.37 -26.21 -30.07
N GLU A 34 -15.34 -26.74 -29.34
CA GLU A 34 -15.55 -26.48 -27.91
C GLU A 34 -14.24 -26.71 -27.13
N LYS A 35 -13.40 -25.70 -27.00
CA LYS A 35 -12.37 -25.67 -25.95
C LYS A 35 -13.10 -25.49 -24.62
N GLY A 36 -13.15 -26.52 -23.80
CA GLY A 36 -13.81 -26.50 -22.50
C GLY A 36 -13.25 -25.38 -21.58
N GLU A 37 -14.04 -25.00 -20.60
CA GLU A 37 -13.66 -24.02 -19.59
C GLU A 37 -12.36 -24.45 -18.87
N THR A 38 -11.37 -23.57 -18.82
CA THR A 38 -10.10 -23.80 -18.12
C THR A 38 -9.93 -22.77 -17.02
N ARG A 39 -9.53 -23.22 -15.82
CA ARG A 39 -9.38 -22.38 -14.63
C ARG A 39 -7.94 -22.36 -14.17
N PHE A 40 -7.43 -21.15 -13.89
CA PHE A 40 -6.13 -20.91 -13.28
C PHE A 40 -6.33 -20.25 -11.93
N GLN A 41 -5.47 -20.58 -10.97
CA GLN A 41 -5.47 -20.01 -9.64
C GLN A 41 -4.14 -19.32 -9.39
N GLY A 42 -4.18 -18.05 -9.08
CA GLY A 42 -3.07 -17.21 -8.64
C GLY A 42 -3.44 -16.44 -7.39
N VAL A 43 -2.78 -15.32 -7.19
CA VAL A 43 -3.00 -14.38 -6.09
C VAL A 43 -3.74 -13.16 -6.62
N GLY A 44 -4.92 -12.86 -6.09
CA GLY A 44 -5.61 -11.60 -6.37
C GLY A 44 -4.87 -10.43 -5.72
N VAL A 45 -4.48 -9.45 -6.52
CA VAL A 45 -3.66 -8.31 -6.06
C VAL A 45 -4.32 -6.96 -6.29
N SER A 46 -5.27 -6.88 -7.20
CA SER A 46 -6.12 -5.71 -7.38
C SER A 46 -7.57 -6.16 -7.55
N PRO A 47 -8.49 -5.68 -6.70
CA PRO A 47 -9.86 -6.18 -6.66
C PRO A 47 -10.65 -5.79 -7.90
N GLY A 48 -11.62 -6.63 -8.27
CA GLY A 48 -12.53 -6.40 -9.38
C GLY A 48 -12.72 -7.64 -10.24
N ILE A 49 -13.76 -7.61 -11.09
CA ILE A 49 -14.04 -8.65 -12.08
C ILE A 49 -13.87 -8.03 -13.45
N ALA A 50 -13.08 -8.68 -14.31
CA ALA A 50 -12.90 -8.27 -15.70
C ALA A 50 -13.33 -9.37 -16.65
N ARG A 51 -13.97 -8.98 -17.75
CA ARG A 51 -14.32 -9.88 -18.85
C ARG A 51 -13.83 -9.29 -20.15
N GLY A 52 -13.15 -10.07 -20.95
CA GLY A 52 -12.64 -9.58 -22.22
C GLY A 52 -11.91 -10.65 -23.01
N VAL A 53 -11.48 -10.26 -24.18
CA VAL A 53 -10.63 -11.07 -25.03
C VAL A 53 -9.23 -11.12 -24.42
N VAL A 54 -8.59 -12.28 -24.42
CA VAL A 54 -7.22 -12.45 -23.96
C VAL A 54 -6.26 -11.85 -24.98
N GLN A 55 -5.33 -11.04 -24.49
CA GLN A 55 -4.16 -10.60 -25.24
C GLN A 55 -2.91 -11.11 -24.50
N VAL A 56 -2.23 -12.10 -25.10
CA VAL A 56 -0.98 -12.62 -24.54
C VAL A 56 0.18 -11.76 -25.03
N MET A 57 0.91 -11.20 -24.08
CA MET A 57 2.16 -10.51 -24.34
C MET A 57 3.31 -11.51 -24.11
N ARG A 58 3.99 -11.87 -25.19
CA ARG A 58 5.20 -12.69 -25.13
C ARG A 58 6.42 -11.78 -25.24
N ASP A 59 7.39 -11.98 -24.37
CA ASP A 59 8.69 -11.35 -24.51
C ASP A 59 9.43 -12.00 -25.66
N GLU A 60 9.35 -11.40 -26.83
CA GLU A 60 10.24 -11.71 -27.92
C GLU A 60 11.61 -11.09 -27.60
N LEU A 61 12.50 -11.85 -27.00
CA LEU A 61 13.91 -11.52 -26.95
C LEU A 61 14.42 -11.57 -28.40
N GLU A 62 14.55 -10.41 -29.01
CA GLU A 62 15.22 -10.34 -30.31
C GLU A 62 16.67 -10.82 -30.15
N GLU A 63 17.05 -11.78 -30.97
CA GLU A 63 18.41 -12.31 -30.98
C GLU A 63 19.39 -11.18 -31.36
N ILE A 64 20.28 -10.82 -30.44
CA ILE A 64 21.28 -9.78 -30.69
C ILE A 64 22.42 -10.41 -31.44
N VAL A 65 22.58 -9.99 -32.70
CA VAL A 65 23.64 -10.50 -33.56
C VAL A 65 25.00 -9.95 -33.09
N ARG A 66 25.96 -10.84 -32.89
CA ARG A 66 27.34 -10.50 -32.50
C ARG A 66 28.20 -10.14 -33.73
N ASP A 67 27.91 -9.01 -34.35
CA ASP A 67 28.70 -8.48 -35.45
C ASP A 67 30.05 -7.98 -34.96
N LYS A 68 31.14 -8.37 -35.64
CA LYS A 68 32.49 -7.86 -35.38
C LYS A 68 32.64 -6.45 -35.93
N ILE A 69 33.42 -5.64 -35.22
CA ILE A 69 33.79 -4.28 -35.61
C ILE A 69 35.29 -4.16 -35.83
N ASP A 70 35.70 -3.21 -36.68
CA ASP A 70 37.09 -2.83 -36.81
C ASP A 70 37.55 -1.97 -35.61
N PRO A 71 38.79 -2.08 -35.12
CA PRO A 71 39.31 -1.23 -34.04
C PRO A 71 39.13 0.28 -34.28
N SER A 72 39.12 0.73 -35.53
CA SER A 72 38.84 2.14 -35.89
C SER A 72 37.39 2.58 -35.59
N GLN A 73 36.47 1.65 -35.42
CA GLN A 73 35.05 1.90 -35.14
C GLN A 73 34.73 2.00 -33.64
N ILE A 74 35.67 1.67 -32.75
CA ILE A 74 35.46 1.69 -31.30
C ILE A 74 34.92 3.04 -30.83
N GLY A 75 35.54 4.16 -31.27
CA GLY A 75 35.08 5.50 -30.89
C GLY A 75 33.65 5.81 -31.34
N ALA A 76 33.23 5.30 -32.50
CA ALA A 76 31.85 5.46 -32.96
C ALA A 76 30.86 4.62 -32.14
N GLU A 77 31.24 3.39 -31.76
CA GLU A 77 30.41 2.55 -30.91
C GLU A 77 30.26 3.11 -29.49
N ILE A 78 31.33 3.69 -28.92
CA ILE A 78 31.27 4.41 -27.62
C ILE A 78 30.26 5.58 -27.71
N ALA A 79 30.38 6.43 -28.73
CA ALA A 79 29.46 7.55 -28.91
C ALA A 79 28.00 7.12 -29.11
N ARG A 80 27.76 5.96 -29.80
CA ARG A 80 26.41 5.37 -29.93
C ARG A 80 25.88 4.90 -28.58
N PHE A 81 26.73 4.27 -27.77
CA PHE A 81 26.36 3.81 -26.43
C PHE A 81 26.00 4.96 -25.51
N GLU A 82 26.85 5.97 -25.42
CA GLU A 82 26.58 7.18 -24.63
C GLU A 82 25.26 7.87 -25.06
N ALA A 83 25.03 8.01 -26.37
CA ALA A 83 23.78 8.57 -26.88
C ALA A 83 22.55 7.71 -26.50
N ALA A 84 22.67 6.39 -26.52
CA ALA A 84 21.60 5.48 -26.13
C ALA A 84 21.31 5.54 -24.61
N LEU A 85 22.33 5.69 -23.76
CA LEU A 85 22.17 5.90 -22.32
C LEU A 85 21.42 7.21 -22.03
N VAL A 86 21.84 8.32 -22.67
CA VAL A 86 21.15 9.62 -22.52
C VAL A 86 19.70 9.53 -22.97
N GLN A 87 19.44 8.91 -24.11
CA GLN A 87 18.08 8.72 -24.61
C GLN A 87 17.24 7.85 -23.67
N THR A 88 17.82 6.78 -23.13
CA THR A 88 17.15 5.91 -22.17
C THR A 88 16.80 6.66 -20.90
N ARG A 89 17.72 7.46 -20.36
CA ARG A 89 17.50 8.31 -19.19
C ARG A 89 16.32 9.28 -19.41
N MET A 90 16.28 9.95 -20.55
CA MET A 90 15.17 10.86 -20.89
C MET A 90 13.82 10.12 -20.94
N GLN A 91 13.77 8.95 -21.56
CA GLN A 91 12.56 8.13 -21.63
C GLN A 91 12.08 7.69 -20.25
N ILE A 92 12.99 7.32 -19.34
CA ILE A 92 12.65 6.93 -17.96
C ILE A 92 12.07 8.12 -17.20
N LEU A 93 12.68 9.31 -17.30
CA LEU A 93 12.17 10.54 -16.67
C LEU A 93 10.79 10.94 -17.18
N GLU A 94 10.55 10.84 -18.51
CA GLU A 94 9.22 11.10 -19.06
C GLU A 94 8.17 10.12 -18.55
N MET A 95 8.52 8.84 -18.39
CA MET A 95 7.60 7.85 -17.82
C MET A 95 7.34 8.10 -16.34
N GLN A 96 8.38 8.40 -15.57
CA GLN A 96 8.25 8.77 -14.16
C GLN A 96 7.29 9.95 -13.98
N GLN A 97 7.45 10.99 -14.81
CA GLN A 97 6.55 12.14 -14.78
C GLN A 97 5.10 11.77 -15.14
N ARG A 98 4.88 10.99 -16.18
CA ARG A 98 3.53 10.53 -16.57
C ARG A 98 2.84 9.73 -15.46
N ILE A 99 3.59 8.84 -14.82
CA ILE A 99 3.07 8.04 -13.70
C ILE A 99 2.80 8.92 -12.49
N ALA A 100 3.70 9.87 -12.18
CA ALA A 100 3.48 10.82 -11.09
C ALA A 100 2.21 11.67 -11.29
N GLU A 101 1.93 12.09 -12.52
CA GLU A 101 0.70 12.82 -12.87
C GLU A 101 -0.56 11.95 -12.82
N ALA A 102 -0.43 10.65 -13.14
CA ALA A 102 -1.58 9.73 -13.22
C ALA A 102 -1.99 9.13 -11.88
N ILE A 103 -1.02 8.78 -11.02
CA ILE A 103 -1.25 7.98 -9.80
C ILE A 103 -0.47 8.48 -8.56
N GLY A 104 0.33 9.53 -8.70
CA GLY A 104 1.08 10.15 -7.61
C GLY A 104 2.58 9.87 -7.62
N THR A 105 3.32 10.69 -6.90
CA THR A 105 4.79 10.66 -6.89
C THR A 105 5.37 9.42 -6.20
N LYS A 106 4.68 8.85 -5.23
CA LYS A 106 5.12 7.65 -4.49
C LYS A 106 5.30 6.44 -5.42
N ASP A 107 4.32 6.18 -6.27
CA ASP A 107 4.37 5.04 -7.19
C ASP A 107 5.32 5.29 -8.38
N ALA A 108 5.63 6.57 -8.67
CA ALA A 108 6.63 6.95 -9.66
C ALA A 108 8.08 6.70 -9.20
N GLY A 109 8.34 6.60 -7.89
CA GLY A 109 9.66 6.28 -7.31
C GLY A 109 10.25 4.93 -7.75
N ILE A 110 9.43 4.04 -8.29
CA ILE A 110 9.86 2.79 -8.93
C ILE A 110 10.93 3.04 -10.02
N PHE A 111 10.84 4.17 -10.74
CA PHE A 111 11.77 4.50 -11.81
C PHE A 111 13.13 5.03 -11.34
N ASP A 112 13.29 5.39 -10.06
CA ASP A 112 14.58 5.82 -9.50
C ASP A 112 15.61 4.69 -9.59
N ALA A 113 15.17 3.44 -9.37
CA ALA A 113 16.00 2.26 -9.57
C ALA A 113 16.53 2.12 -11.00
N HIS A 114 15.69 2.40 -11.99
CA HIS A 114 16.08 2.35 -13.40
C HIS A 114 17.09 3.45 -13.75
N LEU A 115 16.93 4.64 -13.17
CA LEU A 115 17.89 5.74 -13.34
C LEU A 115 19.25 5.37 -12.75
N LEU A 116 19.30 4.78 -11.56
CA LEU A 116 20.53 4.29 -10.95
C LEU A 116 21.26 3.28 -11.84
N VAL A 117 20.54 2.36 -12.50
CA VAL A 117 21.13 1.36 -13.41
C VAL A 117 21.72 2.05 -14.66
N VAL A 118 21.01 3.03 -15.24
CA VAL A 118 21.51 3.77 -16.44
C VAL A 118 22.75 4.60 -16.12
N GLU A 119 22.86 5.08 -14.89
CA GLU A 119 23.96 5.94 -14.42
C GLU A 119 25.09 5.16 -13.72
N ASP A 120 24.99 3.82 -13.61
CA ASP A 120 25.98 2.99 -12.93
C ASP A 120 27.30 2.99 -13.68
N ARG A 121 28.28 3.71 -13.11
CA ARG A 121 29.62 3.84 -13.68
C ARG A 121 30.36 2.51 -13.77
N THR A 122 30.14 1.62 -12.80
CA THR A 122 30.83 0.31 -12.79
C THR A 122 30.38 -0.53 -13.98
N LEU A 123 29.09 -0.54 -14.25
CA LEU A 123 28.52 -1.25 -15.41
C LEU A 123 28.99 -0.61 -16.72
N ILE A 124 28.96 0.73 -16.83
CA ILE A 124 29.39 1.47 -18.02
C ILE A 124 30.86 1.22 -18.32
N ASP A 125 31.76 1.38 -17.34
CA ASP A 125 33.20 1.20 -17.51
C ASP A 125 33.54 -0.24 -17.90
N GLU A 126 32.79 -1.22 -17.40
CA GLU A 126 32.97 -2.61 -17.79
C GLU A 126 32.56 -2.86 -19.24
N VAL A 127 31.47 -2.26 -19.70
CA VAL A 127 31.03 -2.34 -21.11
C VAL A 127 32.08 -1.72 -22.03
N LEU A 128 32.57 -0.54 -21.70
CA LEU A 128 33.61 0.14 -22.50
C LEU A 128 34.90 -0.67 -22.59
N ARG A 129 35.40 -1.18 -21.46
CA ARG A 129 36.58 -2.05 -21.44
C ARG A 129 36.39 -3.32 -22.26
N LYS A 130 35.23 -3.96 -22.17
CA LYS A 130 34.93 -5.19 -22.91
C LYS A 130 34.75 -4.93 -24.40
N LEU A 131 34.22 -3.79 -24.79
CA LEU A 131 34.09 -3.38 -26.18
C LEU A 131 35.47 -3.30 -26.88
N GLU A 132 36.49 -2.76 -26.19
CA GLU A 132 37.87 -2.67 -26.67
C GLU A 132 38.54 -4.06 -26.85
N ILE A 133 38.14 -5.03 -26.01
CA ILE A 133 38.72 -6.39 -26.05
C ILE A 133 38.03 -7.28 -27.08
N ASP A 134 36.69 -7.31 -27.07
CA ASP A 134 35.91 -8.30 -27.84
C ASP A 134 35.72 -7.86 -29.31
N LEU A 135 35.85 -6.56 -29.62
CA LEU A 135 35.70 -6.00 -30.97
C LEU A 135 34.38 -6.43 -31.65
N VAL A 136 33.28 -6.33 -30.91
CA VAL A 136 31.93 -6.58 -31.40
C VAL A 136 31.04 -5.37 -31.13
N LYS A 137 29.91 -5.25 -31.84
CA LYS A 137 28.96 -4.14 -31.64
C LYS A 137 28.57 -3.99 -30.18
N VAL A 138 28.41 -2.75 -29.73
CA VAL A 138 28.17 -2.43 -28.33
C VAL A 138 26.87 -3.03 -27.77
N GLU A 139 25.86 -3.28 -28.62
CA GLU A 139 24.62 -3.96 -28.24
C GLU A 139 24.87 -5.32 -27.61
N ALA A 140 25.75 -6.14 -28.23
CA ALA A 140 26.05 -7.47 -27.76
C ALA A 140 26.91 -7.47 -26.48
N VAL A 141 27.83 -6.49 -26.36
CA VAL A 141 28.66 -6.32 -25.16
C VAL A 141 27.80 -5.89 -23.98
N PHE A 142 26.94 -4.88 -24.19
CA PHE A 142 26.06 -4.35 -23.14
C PHE A 142 25.07 -5.43 -22.65
N GLU A 143 24.41 -6.14 -23.56
CA GLU A 143 23.50 -7.24 -23.20
C GLU A 143 24.20 -8.30 -22.37
N GLU A 144 25.39 -8.72 -22.75
CA GLU A 144 26.14 -9.73 -22.02
C GLU A 144 26.52 -9.28 -20.59
N VAL A 145 27.00 -8.04 -20.44
CA VAL A 145 27.37 -7.46 -19.15
C VAL A 145 26.13 -7.30 -18.27
N ALA A 146 25.09 -6.65 -18.76
CA ALA A 146 23.88 -6.40 -17.99
C ALA A 146 23.17 -7.72 -17.57
N ARG A 147 23.11 -8.72 -18.45
CA ARG A 147 22.57 -10.04 -18.15
C ARG A 147 23.35 -10.71 -17.01
N ARG A 148 24.68 -10.67 -17.04
CA ARG A 148 25.51 -11.24 -15.97
C ARG A 148 25.25 -10.58 -14.63
N TYR A 149 25.10 -9.23 -14.59
CA TYR A 149 24.74 -8.50 -13.37
C TYR A 149 23.36 -8.95 -12.85
N ALA A 150 22.36 -9.00 -13.73
CA ALA A 150 21.02 -9.46 -13.37
C ALA A 150 21.02 -10.91 -12.85
N GLU A 151 21.74 -11.84 -13.52
CA GLU A 151 21.89 -13.23 -13.07
C GLU A 151 22.59 -13.35 -11.72
N THR A 152 23.54 -12.48 -11.44
CA THR A 152 24.25 -12.49 -10.15
C THR A 152 23.31 -12.06 -9.03
N LEU A 153 22.53 -11.00 -9.22
CA LEU A 153 21.55 -10.53 -8.24
C LEU A 153 20.39 -11.53 -8.05
N SER A 154 19.94 -12.17 -9.11
CA SER A 154 18.84 -13.15 -9.05
C SER A 154 19.15 -14.40 -8.22
N LYS A 155 20.45 -14.73 -8.05
CA LYS A 155 20.91 -15.88 -7.26
C LYS A 155 21.01 -15.59 -5.76
N ILE A 156 20.93 -14.33 -5.37
CA ILE A 156 20.96 -13.93 -3.96
C ILE A 156 19.58 -14.21 -3.36
N ASP A 157 19.55 -14.83 -2.18
CA ASP A 157 18.28 -15.16 -1.49
C ASP A 157 17.73 -13.95 -0.73
N ASP A 158 17.52 -12.86 -1.47
CA ASP A 158 16.95 -11.62 -1.01
C ASP A 158 15.89 -11.15 -2.03
N PRO A 159 14.62 -10.98 -1.63
CA PRO A 159 13.54 -10.54 -2.52
C PRO A 159 13.81 -9.18 -3.16
N TYR A 160 14.38 -8.23 -2.43
CA TYR A 160 14.72 -6.89 -2.93
C TYR A 160 15.77 -6.95 -4.05
N LEU A 161 16.85 -7.73 -3.85
CA LEU A 161 17.89 -7.88 -4.87
C LEU A 161 17.40 -8.66 -6.09
N ARG A 162 16.43 -9.57 -5.92
CA ARG A 162 15.78 -10.23 -7.05
C ARG A 162 14.91 -9.28 -7.89
N GLU A 163 14.21 -8.33 -7.25
CA GLU A 163 13.51 -7.25 -7.97
C GLU A 163 14.48 -6.36 -8.73
N ARG A 164 15.63 -6.00 -8.15
CA ARG A 164 16.68 -5.24 -8.86
C ARG A 164 17.22 -5.92 -10.10
N ALA A 165 17.26 -7.26 -10.11
CA ALA A 165 17.62 -7.99 -11.31
C ALA A 165 16.63 -7.75 -12.47
N LEU A 166 15.34 -7.60 -12.17
CA LEU A 166 14.32 -7.27 -13.17
C LEU A 166 14.46 -5.83 -13.68
N ASP A 167 14.80 -4.88 -12.80
CA ASP A 167 15.06 -3.48 -13.20
C ASP A 167 16.23 -3.40 -14.19
N ILE A 168 17.32 -4.13 -13.91
CA ILE A 168 18.47 -4.22 -14.85
C ILE A 168 18.04 -4.77 -16.20
N GLN A 169 17.21 -5.81 -16.23
CA GLN A 169 16.70 -6.39 -17.48
C GLN A 169 15.82 -5.41 -18.27
N ASP A 170 14.97 -4.62 -17.58
CA ASP A 170 14.12 -3.62 -18.26
C ASP A 170 14.96 -2.50 -18.88
N VAL A 171 15.92 -1.97 -18.13
CA VAL A 171 16.88 -0.96 -18.62
C VAL A 171 17.70 -1.51 -19.78
N MET A 172 18.21 -2.75 -19.66
CA MET A 172 18.97 -3.43 -20.72
C MET A 172 18.18 -3.47 -22.02
N ARG A 173 16.95 -3.94 -21.99
CA ARG A 173 16.08 -4.03 -23.17
C ARG A 173 15.88 -2.65 -23.83
N ARG A 174 15.74 -1.61 -23.02
CA ARG A 174 15.54 -0.24 -23.49
C ARG A 174 16.78 0.32 -24.15
N VAL A 175 17.95 0.19 -23.52
CA VAL A 175 19.24 0.65 -24.08
C VAL A 175 19.53 -0.05 -25.39
N VAL A 176 19.36 -1.39 -25.44
CA VAL A 176 19.56 -2.17 -26.67
C VAL A 176 18.64 -1.69 -27.81
N ARG A 177 17.37 -1.42 -27.52
CA ARG A 177 16.43 -0.88 -28.52
C ARG A 177 16.85 0.49 -29.03
N ASN A 178 17.28 1.38 -28.14
CA ASN A 178 17.80 2.70 -28.52
C ASN A 178 19.05 2.58 -29.40
N LEU A 179 19.96 1.63 -29.08
CA LEU A 179 21.13 1.32 -29.91
C LEU A 179 20.75 0.81 -31.31
N GLN A 180 19.67 0.04 -31.41
CA GLN A 180 19.13 -0.47 -32.68
C GLN A 180 18.31 0.58 -33.44
N GLY A 181 18.12 1.81 -32.92
CA GLY A 181 17.30 2.85 -33.55
C GLY A 181 15.81 2.48 -33.61
N LYS A 182 15.36 1.54 -32.81
CA LYS A 182 13.95 1.12 -32.77
C LYS A 182 13.13 2.03 -31.89
N ALA A 183 11.91 2.36 -32.31
CA ALA A 183 10.98 3.11 -31.49
C ALA A 183 10.70 2.37 -30.15
N PRO A 184 10.38 3.12 -29.06
CA PRO A 184 9.91 2.50 -27.82
C PRO A 184 8.79 1.50 -28.15
N LYS A 185 8.79 0.34 -27.47
CA LYS A 185 7.73 -0.67 -27.69
C LYS A 185 6.41 -0.03 -27.25
N THR A 186 5.69 0.52 -28.18
CA THR A 186 4.27 0.76 -27.98
C THR A 186 3.63 -0.63 -28.00
N MET A 187 2.96 -1.00 -26.91
CA MET A 187 2.15 -2.22 -26.94
C MET A 187 1.32 -2.21 -28.23
N PRO A 188 1.35 -3.28 -29.04
CA PRO A 188 0.37 -3.43 -30.10
C PRO A 188 -0.97 -3.64 -29.39
N LEU A 189 -1.68 -2.54 -29.18
CA LEU A 189 -3.00 -2.57 -28.53
C LEU A 189 -3.98 -3.02 -29.60
N PRO A 190 -4.67 -4.16 -29.42
CA PRO A 190 -5.86 -4.45 -30.20
C PRO A 190 -6.82 -3.27 -30.04
N GLY A 191 -7.55 -2.92 -31.08
CA GLY A 191 -8.50 -1.79 -31.03
C GLY A 191 -9.63 -1.97 -30.02
N GLU A 192 -9.75 -3.16 -29.42
CA GLU A 192 -10.79 -3.55 -28.47
C GLU A 192 -10.24 -3.71 -27.05
N ALA A 193 -11.12 -3.53 -26.06
CA ALA A 193 -10.81 -3.74 -24.66
C ALA A 193 -10.51 -5.22 -24.36
N HIS A 194 -9.44 -5.51 -23.59
CA HIS A 194 -8.90 -6.86 -23.44
C HIS A 194 -8.36 -7.13 -22.02
N ILE A 195 -8.18 -8.39 -21.72
CA ILE A 195 -7.43 -8.87 -20.55
C ILE A 195 -6.01 -9.15 -21.01
N LEU A 196 -5.06 -8.45 -20.38
CA LEU A 196 -3.64 -8.60 -20.68
C LEU A 196 -3.08 -9.80 -19.89
N VAL A 197 -2.45 -10.73 -20.61
CA VAL A 197 -1.76 -11.89 -20.03
C VAL A 197 -0.29 -11.79 -20.38
N ALA A 198 0.60 -11.78 -19.38
CA ALA A 198 2.04 -11.65 -19.57
C ALA A 198 2.81 -12.58 -18.62
N HIS A 199 4.03 -12.95 -19.00
CA HIS A 199 4.90 -13.69 -18.08
C HIS A 199 5.25 -12.83 -16.86
N ASN A 200 5.64 -11.58 -17.10
CA ASN A 200 5.84 -10.53 -16.10
C ASN A 200 5.57 -9.17 -16.76
N LEU A 201 5.26 -8.17 -15.96
CA LEU A 201 5.12 -6.79 -16.44
C LEU A 201 6.15 -5.91 -15.77
N THR A 202 6.91 -5.21 -16.59
CA THR A 202 7.85 -4.21 -16.10
C THR A 202 7.13 -2.90 -15.76
N PRO A 203 7.73 -2.03 -14.94
CA PRO A 203 7.22 -0.68 -14.72
C PRO A 203 7.00 0.07 -16.04
N SER A 204 7.88 -0.17 -17.00
CA SER A 204 7.81 0.42 -18.34
C SER A 204 6.60 -0.05 -19.14
N ASP A 205 6.26 -1.32 -19.06
CA ASP A 205 5.07 -1.88 -19.73
C ASP A 205 3.80 -1.30 -19.13
N THR A 206 3.74 -1.23 -17.80
CA THR A 206 2.57 -0.70 -17.08
C THR A 206 2.36 0.80 -17.28
N ALA A 207 3.45 1.58 -17.38
CA ALA A 207 3.40 3.01 -17.68
C ALA A 207 2.88 3.32 -19.10
N ALA A 208 3.05 2.38 -20.03
CA ALA A 208 2.57 2.50 -21.42
C ALA A 208 1.11 2.03 -21.61
N MET A 209 0.46 1.46 -20.58
CA MET A 209 -0.89 0.91 -20.67
C MET A 209 -1.97 1.98 -20.79
N ASP A 210 -2.91 1.77 -21.72
CA ASP A 210 -4.16 2.53 -21.75
C ASP A 210 -5.18 1.86 -20.80
N ARG A 211 -5.40 2.45 -19.61
CA ARG A 211 -6.33 1.96 -18.59
C ARG A 211 -7.78 1.80 -19.06
N HIS A 212 -8.15 2.42 -20.19
CA HIS A 212 -9.49 2.28 -20.75
C HIS A 212 -9.62 1.04 -21.65
N ARG A 213 -8.50 0.45 -22.06
CA ARG A 213 -8.46 -0.73 -22.92
C ARG A 213 -8.02 -2.00 -22.18
N VAL A 214 -7.18 -1.88 -21.16
CA VAL A 214 -6.78 -3.00 -20.31
C VAL A 214 -7.85 -3.19 -19.23
N LEU A 215 -8.71 -4.18 -19.41
CA LEU A 215 -9.80 -4.51 -18.49
C LEU A 215 -9.31 -5.29 -17.26
N GLY A 216 -8.24 -6.06 -17.40
CA GLY A 216 -7.65 -6.87 -16.35
C GLY A 216 -6.24 -7.31 -16.69
N ILE A 217 -5.45 -7.64 -15.68
CA ILE A 217 -4.05 -8.07 -15.79
C ILE A 217 -3.88 -9.44 -15.17
N ALA A 218 -3.24 -10.37 -15.88
CA ALA A 218 -2.87 -11.69 -15.40
C ALA A 218 -1.40 -11.96 -15.68
N THR A 219 -0.60 -12.36 -14.67
CA THR A 219 0.82 -12.65 -14.85
C THR A 219 1.24 -13.99 -14.26
N ASP A 220 2.21 -14.65 -14.94
CA ASP A 220 2.81 -15.89 -14.44
C ASP A 220 3.58 -15.65 -13.15
N LEU A 221 4.39 -14.60 -13.13
CA LEU A 221 5.18 -14.17 -11.98
C LEU A 221 4.47 -13.07 -11.19
N GLY A 222 4.98 -12.82 -9.99
CA GLY A 222 4.56 -11.72 -9.14
C GLY A 222 4.03 -12.16 -7.78
N SER A 223 4.02 -11.21 -6.86
CA SER A 223 3.52 -11.33 -5.49
C SER A 223 2.60 -10.14 -5.16
N ARG A 224 2.05 -10.09 -3.96
CA ARG A 224 1.24 -8.95 -3.50
C ARG A 224 2.01 -7.63 -3.44
N THR A 225 3.33 -7.69 -3.37
CA THR A 225 4.23 -6.54 -3.30
C THR A 225 4.93 -6.24 -4.62
N SER A 226 4.75 -7.04 -5.66
CA SER A 226 5.38 -6.83 -6.98
C SER A 226 4.95 -5.51 -7.63
N HIS A 227 5.80 -4.96 -8.49
CA HIS A 227 5.52 -3.75 -9.26
C HIS A 227 4.18 -3.82 -10.02
N THR A 228 3.89 -4.97 -10.65
CA THR A 228 2.59 -5.22 -11.31
C THR A 228 1.42 -5.06 -10.35
N ALA A 229 1.54 -5.59 -9.13
CA ALA A 229 0.48 -5.52 -8.12
C ALA A 229 0.25 -4.08 -7.62
N ILE A 230 1.32 -3.33 -7.39
CA ILE A 230 1.26 -1.93 -6.96
C ILE A 230 0.58 -1.10 -8.05
N MET A 231 1.07 -1.19 -9.28
CA MET A 231 0.55 -0.43 -10.42
C MET A 231 -0.92 -0.77 -10.74
N ALA A 232 -1.29 -2.06 -10.71
CA ALA A 232 -2.66 -2.47 -10.97
C ALA A 232 -3.64 -1.87 -9.94
N ARG A 233 -3.26 -1.86 -8.65
CA ARG A 233 -4.05 -1.23 -7.57
C ARG A 233 -4.19 0.27 -7.79
N SER A 234 -3.09 0.96 -8.08
CA SER A 234 -3.09 2.42 -8.27
C SER A 234 -3.90 2.84 -9.51
N LEU A 235 -3.88 2.02 -10.56
CA LEU A 235 -4.70 2.24 -11.77
C LEU A 235 -6.16 1.78 -11.62
N GLY A 236 -6.49 1.03 -10.56
CA GLY A 236 -7.81 0.44 -10.36
C GLY A 236 -8.16 -0.65 -11.38
N ILE A 237 -7.16 -1.35 -11.92
CA ILE A 237 -7.34 -2.44 -12.88
C ILE A 237 -7.35 -3.78 -12.12
N PRO A 238 -8.38 -4.64 -12.27
CA PRO A 238 -8.40 -5.97 -11.68
C PRO A 238 -7.17 -6.78 -12.07
N ALA A 239 -6.49 -7.42 -11.10
CA ALA A 239 -5.26 -8.14 -11.40
C ALA A 239 -5.08 -9.43 -10.58
N VAL A 240 -4.52 -10.43 -11.24
CA VAL A 240 -4.12 -11.72 -10.68
C VAL A 240 -2.68 -12.00 -11.08
N VAL A 241 -1.83 -12.32 -10.11
CA VAL A 241 -0.41 -12.63 -10.32
C VAL A 241 -0.07 -14.03 -9.80
N GLY A 242 1.11 -14.55 -10.13
CA GLY A 242 1.56 -15.86 -9.66
C GLY A 242 0.79 -17.03 -10.28
N LEU A 243 0.43 -16.93 -11.55
CA LEU A 243 -0.29 -17.97 -12.29
C LEU A 243 0.64 -19.06 -12.86
N HIS A 244 1.96 -18.88 -12.72
CA HIS A 244 3.08 -19.76 -13.08
C HIS A 244 3.31 -19.95 -14.58
N ASP A 245 2.35 -20.47 -15.34
CA ASP A 245 2.54 -20.93 -16.71
C ASP A 245 1.36 -20.55 -17.65
N VAL A 246 0.61 -19.51 -17.27
CA VAL A 246 -0.59 -19.11 -18.04
C VAL A 246 -0.21 -18.61 -19.45
N THR A 247 0.93 -17.95 -19.61
CA THR A 247 1.41 -17.45 -20.92
C THR A 247 1.80 -18.55 -21.89
N GLU A 248 2.26 -19.69 -21.37
CA GLU A 248 2.60 -20.85 -22.19
C GLU A 248 1.35 -21.59 -22.69
N LYS A 249 0.29 -21.59 -21.87
CA LYS A 249 -0.95 -22.34 -22.11
C LYS A 249 -1.99 -21.58 -22.90
N LEU A 250 -1.86 -20.27 -23.01
CA LEU A 250 -2.84 -19.41 -23.67
C LEU A 250 -2.33 -18.83 -24.97
N GLU A 251 -3.26 -18.67 -25.90
CA GLU A 251 -3.11 -17.87 -27.12
C GLU A 251 -4.04 -16.65 -27.05
N SER A 252 -3.66 -15.58 -27.75
CA SER A 252 -4.51 -14.39 -27.87
C SER A 252 -5.81 -14.71 -28.62
N GLY A 253 -6.91 -14.09 -28.23
CA GLY A 253 -8.20 -14.16 -28.92
C GLY A 253 -9.31 -14.95 -28.21
N GLY A 254 -8.99 -15.77 -27.18
CA GLY A 254 -10.00 -16.44 -26.36
C GLY A 254 -10.69 -15.49 -25.37
N MET A 255 -11.95 -15.78 -25.01
CA MET A 255 -12.61 -15.03 -23.93
C MET A 255 -12.07 -15.45 -22.57
N ALA A 256 -11.85 -14.49 -21.69
CA ALA A 256 -11.50 -14.74 -20.30
C ALA A 256 -12.36 -13.94 -19.34
N LEU A 257 -12.47 -14.48 -18.12
CA LEU A 257 -12.96 -13.83 -16.93
C LEU A 257 -11.86 -13.84 -15.89
N LEU A 258 -11.54 -12.67 -15.33
CA LEU A 258 -10.55 -12.49 -14.30
C LEU A 258 -11.24 -11.99 -13.03
N ASP A 259 -11.00 -12.69 -11.92
CA ASP A 259 -11.49 -12.34 -10.58
C ASP A 259 -10.30 -11.93 -9.70
N GLY A 260 -10.07 -10.65 -9.59
CA GLY A 260 -9.01 -10.07 -8.78
C GLY A 260 -9.24 -10.14 -7.28
N PHE A 261 -10.45 -10.51 -6.82
CA PHE A 261 -10.74 -10.76 -5.41
C PHE A 261 -10.23 -12.13 -4.96
N THR A 262 -10.55 -13.17 -5.75
CA THR A 262 -10.23 -14.56 -5.39
C THR A 262 -8.98 -15.09 -6.08
N GLY A 263 -8.39 -14.32 -7.00
CA GLY A 263 -7.19 -14.71 -7.74
C GLY A 263 -7.45 -15.75 -8.83
N LYS A 264 -8.65 -15.79 -9.41
CA LYS A 264 -9.03 -16.76 -10.44
C LYS A 264 -8.98 -16.14 -11.83
N VAL A 265 -8.48 -16.89 -12.78
CA VAL A 265 -8.59 -16.59 -14.21
C VAL A 265 -9.26 -17.77 -14.91
N ILE A 266 -10.37 -17.50 -15.59
CA ILE A 266 -11.20 -18.53 -16.24
C ILE A 266 -11.22 -18.24 -17.73
N ILE A 267 -10.73 -19.19 -18.51
CA ILE A 267 -10.68 -19.11 -19.97
C ILE A 267 -11.86 -19.85 -20.55
N ASN A 268 -12.47 -19.29 -21.58
CA ASN A 268 -13.71 -19.78 -22.21
C ASN A 268 -14.78 -20.11 -21.16
N PRO A 269 -15.17 -19.11 -20.31
CA PRO A 269 -16.12 -19.33 -19.23
C PRO A 269 -17.47 -19.85 -19.79
N SER A 270 -18.02 -20.86 -19.12
CA SER A 270 -19.33 -21.42 -19.46
C SER A 270 -20.46 -20.41 -19.24
N PRO A 271 -21.63 -20.60 -19.87
CA PRO A 271 -22.80 -19.75 -19.60
C PRO A 271 -23.17 -19.70 -18.12
N GLU A 272 -23.00 -20.80 -17.38
CA GLU A 272 -23.27 -20.88 -15.95
C GLU A 272 -22.24 -20.04 -15.15
N THR A 273 -20.97 -20.14 -15.52
CA THR A 273 -19.90 -19.32 -14.92
C THR A 273 -20.14 -17.83 -15.18
N LEU A 274 -20.52 -17.46 -16.40
CA LEU A 274 -20.85 -16.07 -16.75
C LEU A 274 -22.09 -15.56 -15.99
N ALA A 275 -23.12 -16.39 -15.81
CA ALA A 275 -24.31 -16.05 -15.04
C ALA A 275 -23.95 -15.81 -13.56
N TYR A 276 -23.19 -16.73 -12.96
CA TYR A 276 -22.72 -16.60 -11.59
C TYR A 276 -21.94 -15.29 -11.35
N TYR A 277 -20.94 -15.01 -12.18
CA TYR A 277 -20.16 -13.78 -12.05
C TYR A 277 -20.97 -12.52 -12.39
N GLY A 278 -21.97 -12.61 -13.25
CA GLY A 278 -22.94 -11.54 -13.49
C GLY A 278 -23.73 -11.16 -12.24
N GLU A 279 -24.17 -12.15 -11.46
CA GLU A 279 -24.82 -11.92 -10.17
C GLU A 279 -23.87 -11.31 -9.14
N VAL A 280 -22.61 -11.76 -9.12
CA VAL A 280 -21.55 -11.20 -8.24
C VAL A 280 -21.31 -9.73 -8.58
N GLU A 281 -21.17 -9.37 -9.87
CA GLU A 281 -20.99 -7.97 -10.29
C GLU A 281 -22.17 -7.07 -9.89
N VAL A 282 -23.40 -7.53 -10.12
CA VAL A 282 -24.60 -6.78 -9.72
C VAL A 282 -24.63 -6.57 -8.20
N ARG A 283 -24.28 -7.61 -7.43
CA ARG A 283 -24.21 -7.53 -5.96
C ARG A 283 -23.14 -6.53 -5.53
N GLN A 284 -21.94 -6.57 -6.10
CA GLN A 284 -20.85 -5.65 -5.79
C GLN A 284 -21.19 -4.20 -6.17
N PHE A 285 -21.82 -4.00 -7.32
CA PHE A 285 -22.29 -2.67 -7.71
C PHE A 285 -23.31 -2.11 -6.71
N LYS A 286 -24.25 -2.95 -6.25
CA LYS A 286 -25.23 -2.57 -5.22
C LYS A 286 -24.53 -2.21 -3.91
N VAL A 287 -23.62 -3.05 -3.44
CA VAL A 287 -22.81 -2.79 -2.22
C VAL A 287 -22.02 -1.49 -2.37
N SER A 288 -21.33 -1.28 -3.48
CA SER A 288 -20.56 -0.06 -3.74
C SER A 288 -21.42 1.20 -3.70
N LYS A 289 -22.64 1.13 -4.25
CA LYS A 289 -23.60 2.24 -4.21
C LYS A 289 -24.07 2.51 -2.77
N GLU A 290 -24.46 1.47 -2.04
CA GLU A 290 -24.85 1.57 -0.63
C GLU A 290 -23.74 2.17 0.23
N LEU A 291 -22.48 1.73 0.02
CA LEU A 291 -21.31 2.27 0.71
C LEU A 291 -21.08 3.77 0.40
N ALA A 292 -21.33 4.18 -0.84
CA ALA A 292 -21.21 5.59 -1.21
C ALA A 292 -22.25 6.48 -0.49
N GLU A 293 -23.47 5.97 -0.27
CA GLU A 293 -24.54 6.68 0.46
C GLU A 293 -24.24 6.79 1.98
N LEU A 294 -23.40 5.91 2.53
CA LEU A 294 -23.03 5.91 3.95
C LEU A 294 -21.90 6.88 4.30
N ARG A 295 -21.22 7.48 3.33
CA ARG A 295 -20.02 8.30 3.57
C ARG A 295 -20.25 9.43 4.59
N GLU A 296 -21.35 10.17 4.44
CA GLU A 296 -21.69 11.31 5.29
C GLU A 296 -22.44 10.93 6.57
N GLN A 297 -22.77 9.63 6.74
CA GLN A 297 -23.50 9.19 7.91
C GLN A 297 -22.54 8.86 9.07
N PRO A 298 -22.95 9.11 10.33
CA PRO A 298 -22.14 8.76 11.49
C PRO A 298 -22.01 7.23 11.64
N ALA A 299 -20.89 6.80 12.20
CA ALA A 299 -20.62 5.39 12.47
C ALA A 299 -21.28 4.95 13.79
N ASN A 300 -22.60 4.91 13.81
CA ASN A 300 -23.39 4.50 14.97
C ASN A 300 -23.83 3.05 14.83
N THR A 301 -23.73 2.27 15.92
CA THR A 301 -24.32 0.94 16.01
C THR A 301 -25.86 1.00 15.95
N ARG A 302 -26.53 -0.15 15.74
CA ARG A 302 -28.01 -0.23 15.72
C ARG A 302 -28.67 0.20 17.02
N ASP A 303 -27.98 0.04 18.15
CA ASP A 303 -28.41 0.46 19.50
C ASP A 303 -27.89 1.85 19.91
N GLY A 304 -27.37 2.63 18.94
CA GLY A 304 -27.09 4.05 19.08
C GLY A 304 -25.70 4.40 19.63
N GLN A 305 -24.81 3.43 19.85
CA GLN A 305 -23.44 3.74 20.27
C GLN A 305 -22.65 4.32 19.11
N HIS A 306 -22.08 5.50 19.30
CA HIS A 306 -21.14 6.09 18.34
C HIS A 306 -19.74 5.50 18.53
N VAL A 307 -19.08 5.15 17.42
CA VAL A 307 -17.67 4.74 17.36
C VAL A 307 -16.98 5.66 16.36
N VAL A 308 -15.92 6.32 16.79
CA VAL A 308 -15.17 7.22 15.91
C VAL A 308 -14.48 6.38 14.84
N LEU A 309 -14.72 6.68 13.58
CA LEU A 309 -14.10 5.99 12.45
C LEU A 309 -13.14 6.94 11.74
N SER A 310 -11.86 6.79 12.09
CA SER A 310 -10.76 7.60 11.60
C SER A 310 -9.98 6.90 10.49
N ALA A 311 -9.13 7.66 9.80
CA ALA A 311 -8.25 7.15 8.76
C ALA A 311 -6.79 7.08 9.22
N ASN A 312 -6.04 6.09 8.70
CA ASN A 312 -4.59 6.05 8.74
C ASN A 312 -4.04 6.70 7.47
N ILE A 313 -3.11 7.62 7.60
CA ILE A 313 -2.40 8.22 6.47
C ILE A 313 -0.89 8.14 6.65
N GLU A 314 -0.19 8.10 5.53
CA GLU A 314 1.28 8.14 5.45
C GLU A 314 1.75 9.45 4.82
N LEU A 315 1.08 9.90 3.75
CA LEU A 315 1.44 11.13 3.03
C LEU A 315 0.42 12.24 3.27
N PRO A 316 0.83 13.52 3.24
CA PRO A 316 -0.10 14.63 3.32
C PRO A 316 -1.20 14.62 2.25
N ASP A 317 -0.90 14.09 1.07
CA ASP A 317 -1.85 14.05 -0.05
C ASP A 317 -2.95 12.99 0.13
N ASP A 318 -2.77 12.03 1.04
CA ASP A 318 -3.80 11.04 1.41
C ASP A 318 -5.05 11.70 2.01
N ILE A 319 -4.96 12.95 2.46
CA ILE A 319 -6.08 13.73 3.03
C ILE A 319 -7.28 13.78 2.09
N VAL A 320 -7.07 13.88 0.78
CA VAL A 320 -8.16 13.88 -0.20
C VAL A 320 -8.97 12.59 -0.07
N SER A 321 -8.29 11.46 0.12
CA SER A 321 -8.94 10.16 0.32
C SER A 321 -9.68 10.07 1.65
N VAL A 322 -9.17 10.69 2.72
CA VAL A 322 -9.83 10.78 4.05
C VAL A 322 -11.21 11.41 3.92
N ALA A 323 -11.28 12.62 3.34
CA ALA A 323 -12.53 13.36 3.17
C ALA A 323 -13.48 12.63 2.21
N THR A 324 -12.96 12.11 1.09
CA THR A 324 -13.76 11.43 0.05
C THR A 324 -14.43 10.16 0.59
N ASN A 325 -13.81 9.45 1.54
CA ASN A 325 -14.35 8.22 2.10
C ASN A 325 -15.16 8.42 3.40
N GLY A 326 -15.29 9.66 3.88
CA GLY A 326 -16.14 10.01 5.03
C GLY A 326 -15.59 9.54 6.37
N ALA A 327 -14.26 9.61 6.56
CA ALA A 327 -13.62 9.42 7.85
C ALA A 327 -13.90 10.60 8.78
N GLU A 328 -13.95 10.33 10.08
CA GLU A 328 -14.23 11.31 11.15
C GLU A 328 -12.93 11.87 11.76
N GLY A 329 -11.82 11.82 11.03
CA GLY A 329 -10.53 12.34 11.41
C GLY A 329 -9.37 11.46 10.94
N ILE A 330 -8.19 11.77 11.46
CA ILE A 330 -6.98 10.98 11.24
C ILE A 330 -6.55 10.42 12.59
N GLY A 331 -6.74 9.09 12.77
CA GLY A 331 -6.39 8.40 14.02
C GLY A 331 -4.94 7.93 14.05
N LEU A 332 -4.29 7.90 12.87
CA LEU A 332 -2.86 7.64 12.76
C LEU A 332 -2.27 8.40 11.56
N TYR A 333 -1.50 9.44 11.85
CA TYR A 333 -0.63 10.05 10.88
C TYR A 333 0.81 9.57 11.11
N ARG A 334 1.30 8.75 10.19
CA ARG A 334 2.68 8.28 10.19
C ARG A 334 3.59 9.36 9.66
N THR A 335 4.68 9.64 10.37
CA THR A 335 5.58 10.76 10.04
C THR A 335 6.88 10.32 9.36
N GLU A 336 7.06 9.02 9.15
CA GLU A 336 8.29 8.41 8.66
C GLU A 336 8.70 8.92 7.28
N PHE A 337 7.73 9.22 6.42
CA PHE A 337 7.98 9.75 5.06
C PHE A 337 8.83 11.03 5.05
N LEU A 338 8.77 11.81 6.15
CA LEU A 338 9.57 13.04 6.28
C LEU A 338 11.06 12.75 6.46
N TYR A 339 11.41 11.51 6.80
CA TYR A 339 12.77 11.10 7.13
C TYR A 339 13.38 10.12 6.11
N LEU A 340 12.55 9.56 5.22
CA LEU A 340 12.97 8.60 4.21
C LEU A 340 13.43 9.29 2.94
N ASP A 341 14.33 8.63 2.18
CA ASP A 341 14.80 9.03 0.85
C ASP A 341 15.35 10.47 0.79
N ARG A 342 16.16 10.85 1.80
CA ARG A 342 16.72 12.19 1.95
C ARG A 342 18.18 12.16 2.38
N ASP A 343 18.94 13.17 1.96
CA ASP A 343 20.33 13.37 2.36
C ASP A 343 20.47 14.03 3.75
N SER A 344 19.42 14.69 4.24
CA SER A 344 19.41 15.42 5.52
C SER A 344 18.10 15.26 6.27
N LEU A 345 18.17 15.33 7.60
CA LEU A 345 16.97 15.29 8.47
C LEU A 345 16.05 16.49 8.20
N PRO A 346 14.70 16.31 8.33
CA PRO A 346 13.74 17.39 8.15
C PRO A 346 13.90 18.44 9.26
N GLY A 347 13.93 19.71 8.88
CA GLY A 347 13.95 20.83 9.82
C GLY A 347 12.63 21.00 10.57
N GLU A 348 12.65 21.71 11.72
CA GLU A 348 11.45 21.99 12.50
C GLU A 348 10.38 22.74 11.71
N ASP A 349 10.77 23.74 10.90
CA ASP A 349 9.81 24.54 10.13
C ASP A 349 9.13 23.74 9.01
N GLU A 350 9.86 22.85 8.35
CA GLU A 350 9.32 21.95 7.34
C GLU A 350 8.28 20.99 7.95
N GLN A 351 8.63 20.40 9.09
CA GLN A 351 7.72 19.52 9.81
C GLN A 351 6.46 20.28 10.28
N HIS A 352 6.66 21.47 10.85
CA HIS A 352 5.56 22.31 11.31
C HIS A 352 4.61 22.65 10.17
N GLU A 353 5.12 23.11 9.02
CA GLU A 353 4.27 23.47 7.88
C GLU A 353 3.46 22.28 7.38
N THR A 354 4.09 21.10 7.32
CA THR A 354 3.43 19.86 6.93
C THR A 354 2.32 19.48 7.90
N TYR A 355 2.60 19.45 9.20
CA TYR A 355 1.59 19.10 10.22
C TYR A 355 0.46 20.12 10.30
N ARG A 356 0.77 21.41 10.17
CA ARG A 356 -0.22 22.50 10.14
C ARG A 356 -1.17 22.34 8.95
N ARG A 357 -0.64 22.12 7.73
CA ARG A 357 -1.43 21.90 6.52
C ARG A 357 -2.41 20.73 6.67
N VAL A 358 -1.93 19.61 7.20
CA VAL A 358 -2.77 18.44 7.46
C VAL A 358 -3.85 18.75 8.48
N ALA A 359 -3.50 19.39 9.59
CA ALA A 359 -4.43 19.76 10.65
C ALA A 359 -5.53 20.72 10.17
N GLU A 360 -5.17 21.75 9.41
CA GLU A 360 -6.12 22.72 8.84
C GLU A 360 -7.10 22.07 7.87
N THR A 361 -6.61 21.14 7.03
CA THR A 361 -7.43 20.47 6.01
C THR A 361 -8.46 19.52 6.62
N VAL A 362 -8.08 18.79 7.69
CA VAL A 362 -8.96 17.81 8.32
C VAL A 362 -9.91 18.45 9.35
N ARG A 363 -9.72 19.72 9.74
CA ARG A 363 -10.56 20.43 10.69
C ARG A 363 -12.04 20.41 10.29
N PRO A 364 -13.01 20.20 11.24
CA PRO A 364 -12.85 20.21 12.70
C PRO A 364 -12.45 18.86 13.32
N HIS A 365 -12.22 17.84 12.51
CA HIS A 365 -11.93 16.49 12.95
C HIS A 365 -10.52 16.37 13.55
N PRO A 366 -10.28 15.40 14.46
CA PRO A 366 -9.00 15.22 15.11
C PRO A 366 -7.92 14.74 14.14
N LEU A 367 -6.68 15.14 14.44
CA LEU A 367 -5.45 14.65 13.83
C LEU A 367 -4.54 14.10 14.93
N ILE A 368 -4.29 12.78 14.92
CA ILE A 368 -3.35 12.14 15.83
C ILE A 368 -2.02 11.94 15.09
N ILE A 369 -1.00 12.68 15.50
CA ILE A 369 0.35 12.58 14.92
C ILE A 369 1.15 11.59 15.77
N ARG A 370 1.59 10.50 15.14
CA ARG A 370 2.55 9.59 15.73
C ARG A 370 3.95 10.18 15.61
N THR A 371 4.70 10.24 16.70
CA THR A 371 6.10 10.63 16.64
C THR A 371 6.91 9.57 15.88
N PHE A 372 8.10 9.93 15.49
CA PHE A 372 9.05 9.15 14.72
C PHE A 372 9.07 7.65 15.11
N ASP A 373 8.90 6.76 14.12
CA ASP A 373 8.90 5.30 14.28
C ASP A 373 9.72 4.62 13.17
N LEU A 374 10.96 5.03 13.03
CA LEU A 374 11.96 4.33 12.23
C LEU A 374 13.03 3.75 13.13
N GLY A 375 13.70 2.74 12.64
CA GLY A 375 14.86 2.13 13.26
C GLY A 375 15.78 1.57 12.20
N GLY A 376 17.03 1.31 12.55
CA GLY A 376 17.97 0.62 11.71
C GLY A 376 18.41 1.43 10.48
N ASP A 377 18.55 0.74 9.39
CA ASP A 377 19.14 1.08 8.11
C ASP A 377 18.43 2.17 7.29
N LYS A 378 17.36 2.79 7.82
CA LYS A 378 16.45 3.66 7.06
C LYS A 378 16.51 5.15 7.43
N ILE A 379 17.43 5.56 8.29
CA ILE A 379 17.48 6.95 8.76
C ILE A 379 18.43 7.78 7.91
N ALA A 380 17.93 8.92 7.39
CA ALA A 380 18.73 9.92 6.70
C ALA A 380 19.82 10.52 7.63
N GLY A 381 20.94 10.97 7.05
CA GLY A 381 21.95 11.75 7.77
C GLY A 381 23.13 10.95 8.36
N GLY A 382 23.35 9.72 7.91
CA GLY A 382 24.58 8.99 8.23
C GLY A 382 24.68 8.46 9.67
N ILE A 383 23.54 8.28 10.34
CA ILE A 383 23.47 7.57 11.62
C ILE A 383 23.64 6.08 11.32
N ASP A 384 24.80 5.56 11.69
CA ASP A 384 25.14 4.15 11.46
C ASP A 384 24.40 3.27 12.46
N VAL A 385 23.45 2.48 11.95
CA VAL A 385 22.61 1.54 12.72
C VAL A 385 22.74 0.12 12.14
N SER A 386 23.75 -0.10 11.29
CA SER A 386 23.88 -1.27 10.41
C SER A 386 24.14 -2.62 11.10
N ASP A 387 24.39 -2.66 12.41
CA ASP A 387 24.83 -3.88 13.11
C ASP A 387 23.76 -4.56 13.99
N GLU A 388 22.47 -4.17 13.89
CA GLU A 388 21.43 -4.83 14.70
C GLU A 388 20.98 -6.16 14.10
N LEU A 389 21.17 -7.23 14.86
CA LEU A 389 20.72 -8.57 14.47
C LEU A 389 19.20 -8.73 14.43
N ASN A 390 18.48 -7.91 15.19
CA ASN A 390 17.00 -7.96 15.29
C ASN A 390 16.41 -6.53 15.32
N PRO A 391 16.35 -5.81 14.18
CA PRO A 391 15.92 -4.41 14.14
C PRO A 391 14.51 -4.17 14.71
N PHE A 392 13.58 -5.12 14.53
CA PHE A 392 12.22 -5.02 15.10
C PHE A 392 12.19 -5.05 16.63
N LEU A 393 13.16 -5.69 17.28
CA LEU A 393 13.31 -5.74 18.74
C LEU A 393 14.31 -4.71 19.27
N GLY A 394 14.93 -3.96 18.38
CA GLY A 394 16.09 -3.16 18.63
C GLY A 394 15.83 -1.69 18.95
N TRP A 395 16.74 -0.86 18.49
CA TRP A 395 16.83 0.56 18.75
C TRP A 395 16.01 1.37 17.71
N ARG A 396 14.73 1.47 17.94
CA ARG A 396 13.76 2.18 17.06
C ARG A 396 12.80 3.04 17.85
N ALA A 397 12.10 3.92 17.14
CA ALA A 397 10.99 4.72 17.64
C ALA A 397 11.35 5.51 18.90
N ILE A 398 10.55 5.42 19.96
CA ILE A 398 10.77 6.17 21.21
C ILE A 398 12.14 5.86 21.84
N ARG A 399 12.66 4.63 21.72
CA ARG A 399 13.98 4.27 22.26
C ARG A 399 15.08 5.08 21.61
N PHE A 400 15.03 5.19 20.27
CA PHE A 400 15.92 6.03 19.49
C PHE A 400 15.75 7.51 19.84
N CYS A 401 14.51 7.99 19.87
CA CYS A 401 14.18 9.39 20.16
C CYS A 401 14.65 9.86 21.54
N LEU A 402 14.61 8.99 22.56
CA LEU A 402 15.06 9.32 23.91
C LEU A 402 16.59 9.44 24.05
N GLU A 403 17.35 8.88 23.11
CA GLU A 403 18.82 9.02 23.04
C GLU A 403 19.24 10.13 22.09
N HIS A 404 18.42 10.44 21.07
CA HIS A 404 18.64 11.48 20.07
C HIS A 404 17.67 12.66 20.23
N GLU A 405 17.79 13.37 21.34
CA GLU A 405 16.93 14.53 21.62
C GLU A 405 17.04 15.63 20.55
N GLU A 406 18.20 15.72 19.88
CA GLU A 406 18.45 16.65 18.76
C GLU A 406 17.58 16.37 17.53
N ILE A 407 17.04 15.15 17.39
CA ILE A 407 16.08 14.75 16.35
C ILE A 407 14.66 14.85 16.90
N PHE A 408 14.47 14.44 18.14
CA PHE A 408 13.16 14.35 18.76
C PHE A 408 12.54 15.73 19.10
N LYS A 409 13.33 16.64 19.70
CA LYS A 409 12.83 17.97 20.10
C LYS A 409 12.33 18.81 18.93
N PRO A 410 13.00 18.89 17.76
CA PRO A 410 12.45 19.57 16.59
C PRO A 410 11.09 19.04 16.17
N GLN A 411 10.88 17.71 16.17
CA GLN A 411 9.57 17.11 15.87
C GLN A 411 8.52 17.51 16.90
N LEU A 412 8.83 17.43 18.19
CA LEU A 412 7.90 17.79 19.26
C LEU A 412 7.50 19.27 19.18
N ARG A 413 8.47 20.19 18.94
CA ARG A 413 8.18 21.61 18.77
C ARG A 413 7.35 21.88 17.52
N ALA A 414 7.62 21.19 16.41
CA ALA A 414 6.80 21.30 15.20
C ALA A 414 5.35 20.88 15.45
N ILE A 415 5.12 19.77 16.16
CA ILE A 415 3.77 19.31 16.54
C ILE A 415 3.09 20.29 17.49
N LEU A 416 3.82 20.80 18.50
CA LEU A 416 3.32 21.80 19.44
C LEU A 416 2.88 23.08 18.70
N ARG A 417 3.69 23.58 17.77
CA ARG A 417 3.36 24.76 16.93
C ARG A 417 2.11 24.49 16.07
N ALA A 418 2.03 23.32 15.45
CA ALA A 418 0.86 22.93 14.66
C ALA A 418 -0.42 22.77 15.51
N SER A 419 -0.28 22.52 16.81
CA SER A 419 -1.42 22.34 17.72
C SER A 419 -2.27 23.60 17.91
N THR A 420 -1.80 24.77 17.47
CA THR A 420 -2.56 26.04 17.44
C THR A 420 -3.82 25.94 16.56
N VAL A 421 -3.88 25.01 15.61
CA VAL A 421 -5.08 24.71 14.81
C VAL A 421 -6.23 24.19 15.68
N GLY A 422 -5.93 23.54 16.81
CA GLY A 422 -6.89 23.14 17.84
C GLY A 422 -7.40 21.71 17.76
N ASN A 423 -7.04 20.92 16.74
CA ASN A 423 -7.48 19.54 16.54
C ASN A 423 -6.34 18.50 16.60
N VAL A 424 -5.12 18.93 16.86
CA VAL A 424 -3.93 18.06 16.91
C VAL A 424 -3.85 17.33 18.25
N LYS A 425 -3.46 16.06 18.19
CA LYS A 425 -3.05 15.20 19.31
C LYS A 425 -1.72 14.56 18.99
N ILE A 426 -0.95 14.17 20.02
CA ILE A 426 0.34 13.49 19.84
C ILE A 426 0.28 12.08 20.42
N MET A 427 0.93 11.13 19.74
CA MET A 427 1.00 9.74 20.14
C MET A 427 2.44 9.23 20.08
N PHE A 428 2.91 8.60 21.16
CA PHE A 428 4.24 8.04 21.26
C PHE A 428 4.21 6.53 20.96
N PRO A 429 4.96 6.08 19.92
CA PRO A 429 5.06 4.67 19.55
C PRO A 429 6.01 3.89 20.46
N MET A 430 5.95 2.56 20.41
CA MET A 430 6.89 1.61 21.03
C MET A 430 7.09 1.80 22.54
N ILE A 431 6.10 2.34 23.23
CA ILE A 431 6.14 2.47 24.70
C ILE A 431 6.10 1.07 25.34
N SER A 432 7.14 0.73 26.10
CA SER A 432 7.21 -0.54 26.81
C SER A 432 6.77 -0.44 28.29
N GLY A 433 6.74 0.79 28.84
CA GLY A 433 6.34 1.01 30.23
C GLY A 433 6.34 2.47 30.66
N VAL A 434 6.01 2.70 31.93
CA VAL A 434 5.80 4.04 32.51
C VAL A 434 7.05 4.92 32.47
N ALA A 435 8.24 4.33 32.62
CA ALA A 435 9.49 5.09 32.66
C ALA A 435 9.77 5.81 31.32
N GLU A 436 9.62 5.11 30.20
CA GLU A 436 9.78 5.69 28.87
C GLU A 436 8.73 6.78 28.61
N MET A 437 7.46 6.50 28.96
CA MET A 437 6.39 7.48 28.81
C MET A 437 6.66 8.76 29.60
N ARG A 438 7.10 8.64 30.85
CA ARG A 438 7.44 9.79 31.68
C ARG A 438 8.60 10.60 31.11
N ARG A 439 9.62 9.92 30.57
CA ARG A 439 10.76 10.61 29.94
C ARG A 439 10.32 11.35 28.66
N ALA A 440 9.49 10.73 27.81
CA ALA A 440 8.92 11.38 26.63
C ALA A 440 8.10 12.63 26.99
N LEU A 441 7.26 12.54 28.03
CA LEU A 441 6.48 13.66 28.51
C LEU A 441 7.36 14.78 29.11
N ALA A 442 8.43 14.44 29.81
CA ALA A 442 9.38 15.42 30.34
C ALA A 442 10.06 16.23 29.21
N ILE A 443 10.50 15.55 28.14
CA ILE A 443 11.07 16.21 26.95
C ILE A 443 10.00 17.08 26.25
N LEU A 444 8.76 16.62 26.16
CA LEU A 444 7.64 17.42 25.63
C LEU A 444 7.42 18.69 26.46
N ASP A 445 7.50 18.59 27.78
CA ASP A 445 7.33 19.75 28.67
C ASP A 445 8.53 20.73 28.55
N GLU A 446 9.75 20.23 28.39
CA GLU A 446 10.92 21.07 28.05
C GLU A 446 10.68 21.87 26.75
N CYS A 447 10.19 21.19 25.70
CA CYS A 447 9.85 21.84 24.43
C CYS A 447 8.75 22.92 24.60
N LYS A 448 7.76 22.70 25.48
CA LYS A 448 6.75 23.71 25.81
C LYS A 448 7.37 24.93 26.49
N GLU A 449 8.32 24.74 27.41
CA GLU A 449 9.01 25.85 28.05
C GLU A 449 9.92 26.61 27.06
N GLU A 450 10.63 25.90 26.17
CA GLU A 450 11.43 26.53 25.11
C GLU A 450 10.57 27.43 24.20
N LEU A 451 9.41 26.92 23.72
CA LEU A 451 8.48 27.69 22.89
C LEU A 451 7.87 28.88 23.65
N ARG A 452 7.54 28.68 24.93
CA ARG A 452 7.01 29.74 25.79
C ARG A 452 8.02 30.88 26.00
N ALA A 453 9.29 30.51 26.25
CA ALA A 453 10.39 31.46 26.37
C ALA A 453 10.65 32.23 25.06
N ALA A 454 10.47 31.59 23.93
CA ALA A 454 10.61 32.19 22.60
C ALA A 454 9.36 32.97 22.15
N GLY A 455 8.29 32.98 22.93
CA GLY A 455 7.00 33.65 22.58
C GLY A 455 6.27 32.99 21.42
N ILE A 456 6.56 31.71 21.11
CA ILE A 456 5.94 30.98 20.03
C ILE A 456 4.65 30.28 20.53
N PRO A 457 3.49 30.51 19.89
CA PRO A 457 2.22 29.96 20.36
C PRO A 457 2.10 28.48 20.15
N PHE A 458 1.46 27.77 21.09
CA PHE A 458 1.07 26.37 21.01
C PHE A 458 -0.17 26.11 21.89
N ASN A 459 -0.84 24.96 21.72
CA ASN A 459 -1.93 24.55 22.60
C ASN A 459 -1.37 23.95 23.90
N PRO A 460 -1.51 24.60 25.06
CA PRO A 460 -0.98 24.07 26.33
C PRO A 460 -1.68 22.77 26.78
N ASN A 461 -2.92 22.54 26.30
CA ASN A 461 -3.75 21.38 26.61
C ASN A 461 -3.69 20.31 25.52
N LEU A 462 -2.58 20.24 24.77
CA LEU A 462 -2.38 19.19 23.76
C LEU A 462 -2.56 17.80 24.39
N GLN A 463 -3.49 17.01 23.84
CA GLN A 463 -3.71 15.64 24.30
C GLN A 463 -2.54 14.76 23.87
N THR A 464 -2.06 13.94 24.82
CA THR A 464 -0.98 12.97 24.62
C THR A 464 -1.49 11.55 24.79
N GLY A 465 -1.06 10.64 23.93
CA GLY A 465 -1.41 9.23 23.97
C GLY A 465 -0.20 8.33 23.87
N ALA A 466 -0.38 7.09 24.26
CA ALA A 466 0.59 6.01 24.04
C ALA A 466 0.05 5.01 23.02
N MET A 467 0.90 4.62 22.07
CA MET A 467 0.62 3.46 21.25
C MET A 467 0.93 2.20 22.08
N ILE A 468 -0.08 1.37 22.23
CA ILE A 468 0.04 0.10 22.94
C ILE A 468 0.26 -1.00 21.91
N GLU A 469 1.51 -1.34 21.71
CA GLU A 469 1.93 -2.32 20.70
C GLU A 469 3.01 -3.28 21.22
N ILE A 470 3.48 -3.04 22.48
CA ILE A 470 4.37 -3.94 23.19
C ILE A 470 3.57 -4.65 24.27
N PRO A 471 3.66 -6.00 24.40
CA PRO A 471 2.90 -6.74 25.41
C PRO A 471 3.10 -6.26 26.85
N SER A 472 4.30 -5.79 27.22
CA SER A 472 4.55 -5.23 28.55
C SER A 472 3.73 -3.95 28.81
N ALA A 473 3.56 -3.08 27.81
CA ALA A 473 2.72 -1.89 27.93
C ALA A 473 1.24 -2.27 28.09
N ALA A 474 0.77 -3.29 27.36
CA ALA A 474 -0.60 -3.79 27.50
C ALA A 474 -0.85 -4.37 28.90
N ILE A 475 0.09 -5.15 29.43
CA ILE A 475 0.02 -5.74 30.78
C ILE A 475 0.03 -4.65 31.87
N CYS A 476 0.86 -3.60 31.69
CA CYS A 476 1.01 -2.50 32.63
C CYS A 476 0.19 -1.26 32.25
N SER A 477 -0.86 -1.42 31.45
CA SER A 477 -1.68 -0.30 30.94
C SER A 477 -2.40 0.47 32.06
N ASP A 478 -2.72 -0.17 33.18
CA ASP A 478 -3.30 0.48 34.36
C ASP A 478 -2.34 1.49 35.02
N ALA A 479 -1.04 1.22 34.97
CA ALA A 479 -0.01 2.13 35.46
C ALA A 479 0.33 3.25 34.44
N LEU A 480 0.13 3.01 33.13
CA LEU A 480 0.33 4.00 32.07
C LEU A 480 -0.84 4.97 31.95
N ALA A 481 -2.07 4.51 32.12
CA ALA A 481 -3.30 5.28 31.91
C ALA A 481 -3.35 6.63 32.65
N PRO A 482 -2.87 6.79 33.90
CA PRO A 482 -2.86 8.08 34.58
C PRO A 482 -1.95 9.14 33.94
N SER A 483 -1.04 8.75 33.07
CA SER A 483 -0.05 9.64 32.44
C SER A 483 -0.46 10.11 31.04
N VAL A 484 -1.56 9.60 30.47
CA VAL A 484 -1.98 9.87 29.10
C VAL A 484 -3.46 10.21 29.01
N ASN A 485 -3.88 10.78 27.88
CA ASN A 485 -5.28 11.11 27.61
C ASN A 485 -6.00 9.99 26.82
N PHE A 486 -5.23 9.11 26.15
CA PHE A 486 -5.77 8.02 25.37
C PHE A 486 -4.73 6.91 25.12
N PHE A 487 -5.22 5.75 24.75
CA PHE A 487 -4.44 4.67 24.16
C PHE A 487 -4.85 4.45 22.69
N SER A 488 -3.89 4.10 21.85
CA SER A 488 -4.15 3.56 20.52
C SER A 488 -3.40 2.24 20.36
N ILE A 489 -4.12 1.17 20.04
CA ILE A 489 -3.52 -0.15 19.96
C ILE A 489 -2.97 -0.39 18.56
N GLY A 490 -1.63 -0.50 18.46
CA GLY A 490 -0.91 -0.90 17.26
C GLY A 490 -0.94 -2.43 17.11
N THR A 491 -2.04 -2.98 16.60
CA THR A 491 -2.25 -4.44 16.59
C THR A 491 -1.21 -5.18 15.76
N ASN A 492 -0.62 -4.55 14.76
CA ASN A 492 0.38 -5.19 13.91
C ASN A 492 1.59 -5.65 14.73
N ASP A 493 2.18 -4.74 15.50
CA ASP A 493 3.34 -5.02 16.33
C ASP A 493 2.93 -5.75 17.63
N LEU A 494 1.77 -5.44 18.20
CA LEU A 494 1.26 -6.16 19.38
C LEU A 494 1.11 -7.66 19.11
N ILE A 495 0.55 -8.05 17.98
CA ILE A 495 0.41 -9.46 17.59
C ILE A 495 1.80 -10.07 17.38
N GLN A 496 2.65 -9.43 16.57
CA GLN A 496 4.01 -9.88 16.28
C GLN A 496 4.80 -10.18 17.55
N TYR A 497 4.79 -9.26 18.52
CA TYR A 497 5.52 -9.43 19.77
C TYR A 497 4.84 -10.37 20.76
N ALA A 498 3.50 -10.43 20.78
CA ALA A 498 2.77 -11.32 21.68
C ALA A 498 2.97 -12.80 21.37
N ILE A 499 3.10 -13.15 20.10
CA ILE A 499 3.26 -14.54 19.64
C ILE A 499 4.64 -14.82 19.03
N ALA A 500 5.55 -13.84 19.06
CA ALA A 500 6.93 -13.94 18.55
C ALA A 500 7.00 -14.39 17.06
N VAL A 501 6.14 -13.82 16.22
CA VAL A 501 6.06 -14.12 14.79
C VAL A 501 6.37 -12.88 13.98
N ASP A 502 7.41 -12.94 13.17
CA ASP A 502 7.70 -11.91 12.18
C ASP A 502 6.73 -12.05 11.00
N ARG A 503 5.85 -11.05 10.85
CA ARG A 503 4.81 -11.02 9.78
C ARG A 503 5.37 -10.89 8.37
N VAL A 504 6.62 -10.45 8.24
CA VAL A 504 7.31 -10.29 6.93
C VAL A 504 8.03 -11.57 6.52
N ASN A 505 8.28 -12.48 7.46
CA ASN A 505 8.94 -13.74 7.19
C ASN A 505 7.95 -14.74 6.55
N GLU A 506 8.05 -14.96 5.26
CA GLU A 506 7.14 -15.82 4.48
C GLU A 506 6.99 -17.24 5.05
N ARG A 507 8.02 -17.76 5.73
CA ARG A 507 8.00 -19.13 6.29
C ARG A 507 7.08 -19.26 7.50
N ILE A 508 6.91 -18.20 8.28
CA ILE A 508 6.16 -18.21 9.54
C ILE A 508 4.99 -17.21 9.57
N ALA A 509 4.82 -16.37 8.54
CA ALA A 509 3.73 -15.38 8.46
C ALA A 509 2.33 -16.01 8.61
N HIS A 510 2.17 -17.29 8.26
CA HIS A 510 0.92 -18.02 8.46
C HIS A 510 0.56 -18.25 9.95
N LEU A 511 1.51 -18.07 10.86
CA LEU A 511 1.29 -18.13 12.31
C LEU A 511 0.85 -16.77 12.90
N TYR A 512 0.86 -15.70 12.09
CA TYR A 512 0.39 -14.40 12.51
C TYR A 512 -1.14 -14.38 12.58
N GLU A 513 -1.68 -14.54 13.79
CA GLU A 513 -3.11 -14.73 14.01
C GLU A 513 -3.71 -13.63 14.89
N PRO A 514 -4.47 -12.68 14.31
CA PRO A 514 -5.09 -11.57 15.04
C PRO A 514 -6.07 -12.01 16.14
N THR A 515 -6.70 -13.17 15.95
CA THR A 515 -7.67 -13.74 16.91
C THR A 515 -7.03 -14.62 17.97
N HIS A 516 -5.70 -14.62 18.10
CA HIS A 516 -5.01 -15.40 19.12
C HIS A 516 -5.50 -15.01 20.54
N PRO A 517 -5.84 -16.00 21.41
CA PRO A 517 -6.39 -15.72 22.76
C PRO A 517 -5.52 -14.79 23.61
N ALA A 518 -4.18 -14.83 23.45
CA ALA A 518 -3.29 -13.92 24.15
C ALA A 518 -3.48 -12.48 23.70
N VAL A 519 -3.62 -12.24 22.38
CA VAL A 519 -3.86 -10.91 21.82
C VAL A 519 -5.19 -10.34 22.30
N LEU A 520 -6.25 -11.15 22.28
CA LEU A 520 -7.57 -10.77 22.79
C LEU A 520 -7.52 -10.36 24.26
N ARG A 521 -6.80 -11.11 25.10
CA ARG A 521 -6.62 -10.80 26.52
C ARG A 521 -5.84 -9.50 26.71
N LEU A 522 -4.78 -9.26 25.94
CA LEU A 522 -4.00 -8.01 26.01
C LEU A 522 -4.88 -6.80 25.65
N ILE A 523 -5.65 -6.87 24.54
CA ILE A 523 -6.57 -5.79 24.16
C ILE A 523 -7.62 -5.55 25.26
N ASN A 524 -8.17 -6.60 25.85
CA ASN A 524 -9.14 -6.48 26.94
C ASN A 524 -8.55 -5.79 28.18
N MET A 525 -7.31 -6.14 28.57
CA MET A 525 -6.60 -5.50 29.69
C MET A 525 -6.43 -3.99 29.44
N VAL A 526 -6.05 -3.59 28.23
CA VAL A 526 -5.95 -2.16 27.84
C VAL A 526 -7.31 -1.48 27.96
N GLY A 527 -8.38 -2.10 27.44
CA GLY A 527 -9.73 -1.56 27.53
C GLY A 527 -10.24 -1.44 28.98
N GLU A 528 -9.93 -2.38 29.85
CA GLU A 528 -10.25 -2.29 31.29
C GLU A 528 -9.51 -1.14 31.98
N ALA A 529 -8.21 -1.00 31.71
CA ALA A 529 -7.39 0.07 32.23
C ALA A 529 -7.88 1.46 31.75
N ALA A 530 -8.22 1.59 30.49
CA ALA A 530 -8.76 2.81 29.90
C ALA A 530 -10.09 3.22 30.57
N ARG A 531 -11.04 2.29 30.68
CA ARG A 531 -12.34 2.54 31.33
C ARG A 531 -12.18 2.94 32.79
N LYS A 532 -11.31 2.26 33.54
CA LYS A 532 -11.04 2.56 34.96
C LYS A 532 -10.50 3.98 35.14
N ASN A 533 -9.66 4.44 34.21
CA ASN A 533 -9.04 5.76 34.26
C ASN A 533 -9.81 6.84 33.47
N LYS A 534 -10.95 6.49 32.85
CA LYS A 534 -11.81 7.40 32.08
C LYS A 534 -11.07 8.04 30.89
N ILE A 535 -10.17 7.31 30.27
CA ILE A 535 -9.56 7.64 29.01
C ILE A 535 -10.16 6.77 27.91
N TRP A 536 -10.18 7.27 26.67
CA TRP A 536 -10.63 6.50 25.54
C TRP A 536 -9.49 5.64 24.95
N PHE A 537 -9.84 4.58 24.23
CA PHE A 537 -8.86 3.81 23.50
C PHE A 537 -9.35 3.43 22.10
N GLY A 538 -8.42 3.50 21.15
CA GLY A 538 -8.63 3.15 19.74
C GLY A 538 -7.78 1.96 19.30
N VAL A 539 -8.03 1.51 18.07
CA VAL A 539 -7.21 0.52 17.36
C VAL A 539 -6.83 1.11 16.00
N CYS A 540 -5.52 1.11 15.68
CA CYS A 540 -5.01 1.67 14.42
C CYS A 540 -4.22 0.67 13.56
N GLY A 541 -4.04 -0.58 14.00
CA GLY A 541 -3.44 -1.64 13.20
C GLY A 541 -4.42 -2.22 12.16
N GLU A 542 -3.93 -3.14 11.34
CA GLU A 542 -4.71 -3.76 10.24
C GLU A 542 -5.99 -4.46 10.72
N MET A 543 -5.99 -4.97 11.96
CA MET A 543 -7.16 -5.59 12.59
C MET A 543 -8.38 -4.65 12.63
N ALA A 544 -8.18 -3.32 12.70
CA ALA A 544 -9.27 -2.33 12.67
C ALA A 544 -10.02 -2.30 11.34
N GLY A 545 -9.33 -2.60 10.23
CA GLY A 545 -9.89 -2.65 8.88
C GLY A 545 -10.52 -3.98 8.49
N ASP A 546 -10.29 -5.02 9.27
CA ASP A 546 -10.90 -6.33 9.05
C ASP A 546 -12.34 -6.34 9.56
N ILE A 547 -13.29 -6.33 8.61
CA ILE A 547 -14.70 -6.29 8.97
C ILE A 547 -15.19 -7.55 9.66
N GLU A 548 -14.54 -8.71 9.51
CA GLU A 548 -14.89 -9.92 10.25
C GLU A 548 -14.60 -9.75 11.75
N LEU A 549 -13.59 -8.93 12.10
CA LEU A 549 -13.19 -8.67 13.47
C LEU A 549 -13.89 -7.45 14.10
N THR A 550 -14.64 -6.67 13.31
CA THR A 550 -15.40 -5.52 13.83
C THR A 550 -16.28 -5.87 15.05
N PRO A 551 -17.04 -7.00 15.08
CA PRO A 551 -17.84 -7.35 16.25
C PRO A 551 -17.00 -7.58 17.51
N LEU A 552 -15.81 -8.15 17.35
CA LEU A 552 -14.89 -8.43 18.45
C LEU A 552 -14.35 -7.12 19.05
N LEU A 553 -13.87 -6.20 18.20
CA LEU A 553 -13.35 -4.91 18.64
C LEU A 553 -14.41 -4.05 19.33
N LEU A 554 -15.62 -4.00 18.78
CA LEU A 554 -16.77 -3.34 19.42
C LEU A 554 -17.09 -3.93 20.78
N GLY A 555 -17.14 -5.24 20.88
CA GLY A 555 -17.47 -5.95 22.12
C GLY A 555 -16.42 -5.73 23.21
N LEU A 556 -15.15 -5.55 22.86
CA LEU A 556 -14.05 -5.16 23.75
C LEU A 556 -14.20 -3.71 24.24
N GLY A 557 -15.03 -2.91 23.58
CA GLY A 557 -15.34 -1.54 23.95
C GLY A 557 -14.38 -0.51 23.35
N VAL A 558 -13.88 -0.76 22.15
CA VAL A 558 -13.05 0.19 21.40
C VAL A 558 -13.89 1.43 21.07
N ASP A 559 -13.36 2.63 21.34
CA ASP A 559 -13.99 3.92 21.08
C ASP A 559 -13.68 4.46 19.67
N GLU A 560 -12.51 4.12 19.12
CA GLU A 560 -12.05 4.57 17.81
C GLU A 560 -11.44 3.42 16.99
N LEU A 561 -11.86 3.32 15.72
CA LEU A 561 -11.21 2.48 14.72
C LEU A 561 -10.54 3.37 13.68
N SER A 562 -9.22 3.26 13.53
CA SER A 562 -8.45 3.99 12.54
C SER A 562 -7.95 3.03 11.45
N VAL A 563 -8.40 3.24 10.21
CA VAL A 563 -8.25 2.29 9.12
C VAL A 563 -7.71 2.97 7.87
N SER A 564 -7.26 2.18 6.87
CA SER A 564 -6.97 2.76 5.55
C SER A 564 -8.20 3.53 5.02
N PRO A 565 -8.03 4.72 4.43
CA PRO A 565 -9.15 5.56 3.97
C PRO A 565 -10.15 4.80 3.10
N THR A 566 -9.69 3.91 2.24
CA THR A 566 -10.54 3.11 1.33
C THR A 566 -11.42 2.09 2.05
N LEU A 567 -11.05 1.68 3.27
CA LEU A 567 -11.82 0.73 4.09
C LEU A 567 -12.91 1.40 4.94
N VAL A 568 -12.83 2.73 5.13
CA VAL A 568 -13.78 3.48 5.97
C VAL A 568 -15.25 3.18 5.63
N PRO A 569 -15.71 3.20 4.36
CA PRO A 569 -17.12 2.93 4.06
C PRO A 569 -17.55 1.50 4.43
N ARG A 570 -16.66 0.50 4.23
CA ARG A 570 -16.96 -0.91 4.56
C ARG A 570 -17.07 -1.12 6.07
N VAL A 571 -16.13 -0.61 6.84
CA VAL A 571 -16.14 -0.68 8.31
C VAL A 571 -17.34 0.08 8.87
N LYS A 572 -17.66 1.26 8.31
CA LYS A 572 -18.87 2.03 8.68
C LYS A 572 -20.15 1.22 8.48
N SER A 573 -20.28 0.53 7.35
CA SER A 573 -21.43 -0.33 7.06
C SER A 573 -21.53 -1.51 8.03
N ALA A 574 -20.40 -2.14 8.36
CA ALA A 574 -20.35 -3.23 9.35
C ALA A 574 -20.77 -2.72 10.75
N LEU A 575 -20.19 -1.60 11.21
CA LEU A 575 -20.56 -0.97 12.49
C LEU A 575 -22.05 -0.70 12.60
N ARG A 576 -22.64 -0.10 11.56
CA ARG A 576 -24.07 0.25 11.51
C ARG A 576 -25.00 -0.97 11.48
N SER A 577 -24.48 -2.13 11.12
CA SER A 577 -25.23 -3.40 11.09
C SER A 577 -25.20 -4.15 12.42
N LEU A 578 -24.36 -3.74 13.38
CA LEU A 578 -24.16 -4.41 14.67
C LEU A 578 -24.87 -3.67 15.81
N ALA A 579 -25.22 -4.42 16.87
CA ALA A 579 -25.60 -3.88 18.15
C ALA A 579 -24.47 -4.14 19.19
N LEU A 580 -24.12 -3.15 20.00
CA LEU A 580 -23.05 -3.28 20.98
C LEU A 580 -23.28 -4.44 21.96
N ASN A 581 -24.56 -4.67 22.35
CA ASN A 581 -24.89 -5.75 23.28
C ASN A 581 -24.57 -7.13 22.70
N GLU A 582 -24.86 -7.40 21.41
CA GLU A 582 -24.51 -8.68 20.78
C GLU A 582 -22.99 -8.87 20.66
N CYS A 583 -22.26 -7.78 20.40
CA CYS A 583 -20.78 -7.79 20.37
C CYS A 583 -20.18 -8.08 21.73
N ARG A 584 -20.72 -7.53 22.80
CA ARG A 584 -20.30 -7.84 24.18
C ARG A 584 -20.53 -9.31 24.54
N GLN A 585 -21.68 -9.88 24.13
CA GLN A 585 -21.96 -11.31 24.32
C GLN A 585 -20.98 -12.18 23.53
N LEU A 586 -20.61 -11.77 22.32
CA LEU A 586 -19.59 -12.43 21.51
C LEU A 586 -18.26 -12.46 22.25
N VAL A 587 -17.78 -11.33 22.77
CA VAL A 587 -16.52 -11.26 23.51
C VAL A 587 -16.54 -12.15 24.76
N GLN A 588 -17.66 -12.18 25.51
CA GLN A 588 -17.79 -13.07 26.68
C GLN A 588 -17.64 -14.57 26.33
N LYS A 589 -18.06 -14.97 25.11
CA LYS A 589 -17.83 -16.31 24.58
C LYS A 589 -16.39 -16.48 24.10
N ALA A 590 -15.88 -15.54 23.30
CA ALA A 590 -14.54 -15.58 22.73
C ALA A 590 -13.44 -15.68 23.80
N MET A 591 -13.60 -14.98 24.94
CA MET A 591 -12.65 -15.04 26.06
C MET A 591 -12.52 -16.42 26.71
N LYS A 592 -13.43 -17.36 26.43
CA LYS A 592 -13.42 -18.74 26.93
C LYS A 592 -12.87 -19.75 25.93
N LEU A 593 -12.67 -19.32 24.67
CA LEU A 593 -12.13 -20.17 23.62
C LEU A 593 -10.60 -20.26 23.72
N GLU A 594 -10.07 -21.34 23.20
CA GLU A 594 -8.65 -21.70 23.37
C GLU A 594 -7.83 -21.51 22.08
N THR A 595 -8.49 -21.47 20.92
CA THR A 595 -7.81 -21.39 19.63
C THR A 595 -8.21 -20.15 18.83
N PRO A 596 -7.29 -19.59 18.00
CA PRO A 596 -7.60 -18.50 17.09
C PRO A 596 -8.73 -18.82 16.11
N ALA A 597 -8.76 -20.05 15.59
CA ALA A 597 -9.75 -20.49 14.62
C ALA A 597 -11.18 -20.49 15.19
N GLU A 598 -11.37 -20.92 16.45
CA GLU A 598 -12.68 -20.89 17.11
C GLU A 598 -13.16 -19.45 17.32
N ILE A 599 -12.27 -18.53 17.68
CA ILE A 599 -12.60 -17.12 17.88
C ILE A 599 -12.95 -16.48 16.55
N LEU A 600 -12.17 -16.75 15.49
CA LEU A 600 -12.45 -16.25 14.15
C LEU A 600 -13.80 -16.75 13.62
N GLU A 601 -14.09 -18.05 13.77
CA GLU A 601 -15.38 -18.61 13.31
C GLU A 601 -16.56 -17.96 14.05
N LEU A 602 -16.43 -17.72 15.36
CA LEU A 602 -17.44 -17.02 16.15
C LEU A 602 -17.68 -15.58 15.62
N CYS A 603 -16.62 -14.86 15.25
CA CYS A 603 -16.70 -13.52 14.67
C CYS A 603 -17.32 -13.56 13.27
N SER A 604 -16.83 -14.46 12.41
CA SER A 604 -17.30 -14.63 11.04
C SER A 604 -18.77 -15.05 10.98
N GLN A 605 -19.25 -15.86 11.92
CA GLN A 605 -20.65 -16.22 11.99
C GLN A 605 -21.53 -14.98 12.22
N LEU A 606 -21.23 -14.16 13.22
CA LEU A 606 -22.01 -12.93 13.48
C LEU A 606 -21.90 -11.94 12.32
N ALA A 607 -20.71 -11.80 11.73
CA ALA A 607 -20.49 -10.94 10.56
C ALA A 607 -21.34 -11.39 9.36
N ARG A 608 -21.35 -12.69 9.05
CA ARG A 608 -22.19 -13.28 7.99
C ARG A 608 -23.68 -13.05 8.23
N GLU A 609 -24.15 -13.21 9.47
CA GLU A 609 -25.56 -12.98 9.85
C GLU A 609 -25.96 -11.50 9.70
N ARG A 610 -25.08 -10.55 9.96
CA ARG A 610 -25.40 -9.12 9.99
C ARG A 610 -25.10 -8.38 8.69
N TYR A 611 -24.00 -8.71 8.02
CA TYR A 611 -23.54 -8.04 6.81
C TYR A 611 -22.79 -8.99 5.85
N GLY A 612 -23.27 -10.22 5.71
CA GLY A 612 -22.66 -11.22 4.82
C GLY A 612 -22.44 -10.74 3.38
N ALA A 613 -23.26 -9.81 2.89
CA ALA A 613 -23.08 -9.21 1.57
C ALA A 613 -21.78 -8.37 1.43
N LEU A 614 -21.22 -7.88 2.54
CA LEU A 614 -19.95 -7.15 2.55
C LEU A 614 -18.74 -8.08 2.55
N LEU A 615 -18.92 -9.34 2.97
CA LEU A 615 -17.85 -10.34 3.08
C LEU A 615 -17.61 -11.10 1.77
N SER A 616 -18.52 -10.96 0.80
CA SER A 616 -18.55 -11.70 -0.47
C SER A 616 -17.91 -10.92 -1.62
#